data_9a4c273fd14d1533f7d45f1181d9ede0
#
_entry.id   9a4c273fd14d1533f7d45f1181d9ede0
#
_cell.length_a   1.000
_cell.length_b   1.000
_cell.length_c   1.000
_cell.angle_alpha   90.00
_cell.angle_beta   90.00
_cell.angle_gamma   90.00
#
_symmetry.space_group_name_H-M   'P 1'
#
loop_
_entity.id
_entity.type
_entity.pdbx_description
1 polymer ?
#
loop_
_entity_poly.entity_id
_entity_poly.type
_entity_poly.pdbx_seq_one_letter_code
_entity_poly.pdbx_strand_id
1 'polypeptide(L)'
;MSQVWYRGGVNRVRGAVLLALLASACRGGSGTADSGGGDDGSDATIDAPSGPGPTITVGAPDRILLLGTIVTPETTLDGAVLVEGDTITCVDTAAACAAMPNATGATIIDTKGVISPGLVDTHNHILFDIFNDDDWFPTQTYADHDEWTSEARYIAMLDVKQCLANDSQGKPAWCAGAGYGTPATSLRCEIDKYGELKGLIAGTTSIVGLPGTSAACFGSLARSIDVSQNQLGTDTVQTSALFPPSSPSTVCTNFTAAKTSAFIVHAGEGTDAKALGEFAKLGSITTPAECLYAPQTAITHGTAFTATEFATMAAAGMKLIWSPHSNVSLYGATTDIPAALDAGVTVALAPDWSMGGSQNMLDELRFADMWDNATWMDRLSPKDLVTMGTLHGAQALALDAKVGQLAVGHLADIAVFAGDVTQPYDAILAARPKSVRLVMVGGRVLYGDSVLAAAGPAQPGCEAIDICGTPKFLCVATTDATSKLDQTFVQIESSLAQALLAADAATPGDGFNFSPLAPLVSCD
;
A
#
# COMPACT_ATOMS: atom_id res chain seq x y z
N MET A 1 -36.09 14.49 45.40
CA MET A 1 -35.76 13.99 46.75
C MET A 1 -34.78 12.83 46.59
N SER A 2 -33.67 13.08 47.05
CA SER A 2 -32.57 12.45 47.77
C SER A 2 -31.58 11.66 46.91
N GLN A 3 -30.41 12.29 46.80
CA GLN A 3 -29.10 11.70 46.41
C GLN A 3 -28.64 10.70 47.48
N VAL A 4 -27.99 9.61 47.02
CA VAL A 4 -26.99 8.92 47.85
C VAL A 4 -25.77 8.61 47.00
N TRP A 5 -24.61 9.15 47.39
CA TRP A 5 -23.30 8.90 46.84
C TRP A 5 -22.72 7.59 47.43
N TYR A 6 -22.10 6.76 46.54
CA TYR A 6 -21.11 5.78 47.01
C TYR A 6 -19.78 5.99 46.30
N ARG A 7 -18.78 6.38 47.08
CA ARG A 7 -17.36 6.37 46.68
C ARG A 7 -16.80 4.96 46.93
N GLY A 8 -16.27 4.33 45.91
CA GLY A 8 -15.42 3.16 46.05
C GLY A 8 -14.11 3.40 45.26
N GLY A 9 -13.01 3.59 46.01
CA GLY A 9 -11.69 3.77 45.41
C GLY A 9 -11.14 2.45 44.89
N VAL A 10 -10.59 2.47 43.71
CA VAL A 10 -9.79 1.38 43.15
C VAL A 10 -8.40 1.91 42.86
N ASN A 11 -7.41 1.30 43.52
CA ASN A 11 -5.98 1.57 43.36
C ASN A 11 -5.53 1.29 41.91
N ARG A 12 -5.03 2.32 41.25
CA ARG A 12 -4.33 2.19 39.98
C ARG A 12 -2.88 1.79 40.22
N VAL A 13 -2.49 0.61 39.82
CA VAL A 13 -1.09 0.24 39.61
C VAL A 13 -0.70 0.80 38.23
N ARG A 14 0.15 1.81 38.24
CA ARG A 14 0.76 2.38 37.06
C ARG A 14 1.99 1.54 36.69
N GLY A 15 1.90 0.73 35.65
CA GLY A 15 3.07 0.21 34.96
C GLY A 15 3.51 1.26 33.93
N ALA A 16 4.61 1.94 34.20
CA ALA A 16 5.23 2.83 33.24
C ALA A 16 6.12 2.00 32.30
N VAL A 17 5.73 1.85 31.05
CA VAL A 17 6.62 1.39 29.99
C VAL A 17 7.35 2.63 29.47
N LEU A 18 8.65 2.71 29.69
CA LEU A 18 9.53 3.77 29.21
C LEU A 18 9.83 3.49 27.72
N LEU A 19 9.18 4.22 26.81
CA LEU A 19 9.66 4.36 25.43
C LEU A 19 10.81 5.38 25.42
N ALA A 20 12.01 4.93 25.13
CA ALA A 20 13.16 5.81 24.89
C ALA A 20 13.17 6.22 23.42
N LEU A 21 12.60 7.38 23.13
CA LEU A 21 12.78 8.06 21.83
C LEU A 21 14.13 8.80 21.86
N LEU A 22 15.08 8.39 21.05
CA LEU A 22 16.35 9.10 20.79
C LEU A 22 16.08 10.19 19.72
N ALA A 23 15.86 11.41 20.19
CA ALA A 23 15.92 12.59 19.34
C ALA A 23 17.39 13.07 19.29
N SER A 24 18.05 12.95 18.14
CA SER A 24 19.35 13.57 17.87
C SER A 24 19.15 14.98 17.33
N ALA A 25 19.38 15.97 18.17
CA ALA A 25 19.49 17.37 17.75
C ALA A 25 20.93 17.69 17.35
N CYS A 26 21.17 18.06 16.09
CA CYS A 26 22.43 18.65 15.64
C CYS A 26 22.58 20.07 16.14
N ARG A 27 23.56 20.32 17.02
CA ARG A 27 24.12 21.65 17.30
C ARG A 27 25.54 21.71 16.75
N GLY A 28 25.78 22.62 15.82
CA GLY A 28 27.10 22.93 15.35
C GLY A 28 27.92 23.64 16.43
N GLY A 29 29.20 23.31 16.50
CA GLY A 29 30.22 23.96 17.31
C GLY A 29 31.60 23.62 16.79
N SER A 30 32.33 24.63 16.32
CA SER A 30 33.73 24.58 15.88
C SER A 30 34.70 24.37 17.05
N GLY A 31 35.75 23.54 16.87
CA GLY A 31 36.88 23.52 17.78
C GLY A 31 37.77 22.30 17.71
N THR A 32 38.91 22.48 17.04
CA THR A 32 40.27 21.92 17.22
C THR A 32 40.48 20.46 17.63
N ALA A 33 41.34 19.84 16.84
CA ALA A 33 41.91 18.50 16.98
C ALA A 33 42.61 18.24 18.32
N ASP A 34 42.45 17.03 18.84
CA ASP A 34 43.55 16.25 19.39
C ASP A 34 43.31 14.74 19.30
N SER A 35 44.39 13.99 19.18
CA SER A 35 44.54 12.61 18.82
C SER A 35 44.27 11.62 19.96
N GLY A 36 43.62 10.47 19.68
CA GLY A 36 43.86 9.28 20.46
C GLY A 36 42.72 8.28 20.60
N GLY A 37 42.85 7.12 19.95
CA GLY A 37 42.38 5.85 20.49
C GLY A 37 40.96 5.42 20.13
N GLY A 38 40.85 4.42 19.28
CA GLY A 38 39.66 3.81 18.73
C GLY A 38 38.70 3.20 19.71
N ASP A 39 37.47 3.18 19.26
CA ASP A 39 36.54 2.03 19.37
C ASP A 39 35.56 2.15 18.20
N ASP A 40 35.73 1.23 17.22
CA ASP A 40 34.89 1.08 16.04
C ASP A 40 33.56 0.45 16.46
N GLY A 41 32.59 1.29 16.83
CA GLY A 41 31.18 0.93 16.75
C GLY A 41 30.71 1.15 15.31
N SER A 42 30.95 0.20 14.42
CA SER A 42 30.39 0.19 13.09
C SER A 42 28.88 0.03 13.19
N ASP A 43 28.18 1.14 13.04
CA ASP A 43 26.77 1.14 12.64
C ASP A 43 26.73 0.54 11.22
N ALA A 44 26.51 -0.75 11.15
CA ALA A 44 26.39 -1.45 9.87
C ALA A 44 25.05 -1.03 9.25
N THR A 45 25.10 0.04 8.44
CA THR A 45 24.12 0.20 7.37
C THR A 45 24.18 -1.06 6.54
N ILE A 46 23.18 -1.93 6.69
CA ILE A 46 22.99 -3.07 5.80
C ILE A 46 22.55 -2.48 4.45
N ASP A 47 23.54 -2.00 3.67
CA ASP A 47 23.34 -1.84 2.23
C ASP A 47 23.02 -3.24 1.69
N ALA A 48 21.85 -3.38 1.05
CA ALA A 48 21.51 -4.62 0.37
C ALA A 48 22.69 -5.05 -0.50
N PRO A 49 23.15 -6.32 -0.42
CA PRO A 49 24.36 -6.75 -1.10
C PRO A 49 24.25 -6.40 -2.58
N SER A 50 25.23 -5.65 -3.08
CA SER A 50 25.36 -5.28 -4.49
C SER A 50 25.77 -6.53 -5.29
N GLY A 51 24.83 -7.46 -5.44
CA GLY A 51 24.98 -8.60 -6.34
C GLY A 51 25.06 -8.09 -7.81
N PRO A 52 25.44 -8.95 -8.77
CA PRO A 52 25.49 -8.59 -10.16
C PRO A 52 24.12 -8.04 -10.61
N GLY A 53 24.14 -6.94 -11.39
CA GLY A 53 22.93 -6.33 -11.92
C GLY A 53 22.20 -7.25 -12.90
N PRO A 54 20.92 -6.99 -13.18
CA PRO A 54 20.15 -7.77 -14.16
C PRO A 54 20.71 -7.55 -15.57
N THR A 55 20.40 -8.51 -16.46
CA THR A 55 20.75 -8.41 -17.88
C THR A 55 19.53 -8.69 -18.75
N ILE A 56 19.52 -8.11 -19.96
CA ILE A 56 18.44 -8.28 -20.92
C ILE A 56 18.96 -8.71 -22.29
N THR A 57 18.29 -9.67 -22.91
CA THR A 57 18.38 -9.98 -24.33
C THR A 57 17.05 -9.68 -24.96
N VAL A 58 16.98 -8.61 -25.74
CA VAL A 58 15.72 -8.15 -26.35
C VAL A 58 15.27 -9.12 -27.44
N GLY A 59 14.01 -9.51 -27.37
CA GLY A 59 13.30 -10.35 -28.34
C GLY A 59 11.92 -9.78 -28.67
N ALA A 60 10.92 -10.63 -28.80
CA ALA A 60 9.54 -10.22 -29.00
C ALA A 60 9.01 -9.50 -27.76
N PRO A 61 8.38 -8.32 -27.91
CA PRO A 61 7.96 -7.50 -26.76
C PRO A 61 6.74 -8.06 -26.02
N ASP A 62 5.97 -8.94 -26.65
CA ASP A 62 4.79 -9.59 -26.11
C ASP A 62 5.09 -10.90 -25.36
N ARG A 63 6.37 -11.33 -25.35
CA ARG A 63 6.82 -12.56 -24.67
C ARG A 63 8.09 -12.29 -23.89
N ILE A 64 8.04 -12.54 -22.59
CA ILE A 64 9.14 -12.26 -21.66
C ILE A 64 9.42 -13.51 -20.82
N LEU A 65 10.68 -13.96 -20.84
CA LEU A 65 11.19 -15.02 -19.97
C LEU A 65 12.04 -14.38 -18.86
N LEU A 66 11.53 -14.39 -17.65
CA LEU A 66 12.23 -13.93 -16.45
C LEU A 66 12.98 -15.11 -15.81
N LEU A 67 14.28 -14.98 -15.58
CA LEU A 67 15.13 -15.97 -14.89
C LEU A 67 15.49 -15.44 -13.50
N GLY A 68 15.39 -16.28 -12.46
CA GLY A 68 15.73 -15.90 -11.07
C GLY A 68 15.18 -16.85 -10.03
N THR A 69 15.25 -16.45 -8.76
CA THR A 69 14.63 -17.21 -7.66
C THR A 69 13.17 -16.80 -7.51
N ILE A 70 12.27 -17.73 -7.73
CA ILE A 70 10.82 -17.52 -7.69
C ILE A 70 10.32 -17.80 -6.28
N VAL A 71 9.46 -16.93 -5.73
CA VAL A 71 8.72 -17.22 -4.50
C VAL A 71 7.27 -17.60 -4.85
N THR A 72 6.81 -18.68 -4.25
CA THR A 72 5.40 -19.11 -4.31
C THR A 72 4.87 -19.24 -2.86
N PRO A 73 3.55 -19.32 -2.64
CA PRO A 73 3.01 -19.49 -1.29
C PRO A 73 3.54 -20.75 -0.58
N GLU A 74 3.91 -21.80 -1.34
CA GLU A 74 4.35 -23.08 -0.79
C GLU A 74 5.86 -23.15 -0.63
N THR A 75 6.61 -22.67 -1.64
CA THR A 75 8.06 -22.90 -1.73
C THR A 75 8.79 -21.85 -2.56
N THR A 76 10.09 -22.00 -2.67
CA THR A 76 10.96 -21.22 -3.55
C THR A 76 11.56 -22.10 -4.62
N LEU A 77 11.81 -21.56 -5.81
CA LEU A 77 12.34 -22.28 -6.96
C LEU A 77 13.37 -21.41 -7.69
N ASP A 78 14.59 -21.91 -7.90
CA ASP A 78 15.51 -21.34 -8.90
C ASP A 78 15.04 -21.75 -10.30
N GLY A 79 14.51 -20.81 -11.07
CA GLY A 79 13.78 -21.14 -12.28
C GLY A 79 13.46 -19.97 -13.19
N ALA A 80 12.31 -20.07 -13.85
CA ALA A 80 11.83 -19.06 -14.78
C ALA A 80 10.32 -18.87 -14.71
N VAL A 81 9.91 -17.63 -15.02
CA VAL A 81 8.52 -17.27 -15.32
C VAL A 81 8.45 -16.85 -16.77
N LEU A 82 7.63 -17.53 -17.59
CA LEU A 82 7.35 -17.15 -18.96
C LEU A 82 6.00 -16.43 -19.03
N VAL A 83 6.04 -15.23 -19.59
CA VAL A 83 4.87 -14.38 -19.83
C VAL A 83 4.60 -14.29 -21.32
N GLU A 84 3.34 -14.39 -21.72
CA GLU A 84 2.86 -14.11 -23.07
C GLU A 84 1.63 -13.19 -23.01
N GLY A 85 1.74 -12.01 -23.62
CA GLY A 85 0.73 -10.97 -23.47
C GLY A 85 0.61 -10.53 -22.01
N ASP A 86 -0.56 -10.67 -21.42
CA ASP A 86 -0.85 -10.33 -20.02
C ASP A 86 -0.81 -11.53 -19.06
N THR A 87 -0.48 -12.72 -19.56
CA THR A 87 -0.71 -13.98 -18.84
C THR A 87 0.60 -14.74 -18.59
N ILE A 88 0.73 -15.34 -17.41
CA ILE A 88 1.81 -16.28 -17.08
C ILE A 88 1.53 -17.63 -17.75
N THR A 89 2.46 -18.12 -18.58
CA THR A 89 2.31 -19.37 -19.33
C THR A 89 3.20 -20.49 -18.84
N CYS A 90 4.25 -20.18 -18.05
CA CYS A 90 5.11 -21.15 -17.38
C CYS A 90 5.67 -20.60 -16.07
N VAL A 91 5.72 -21.44 -15.05
CA VAL A 91 6.47 -21.23 -13.79
C VAL A 91 7.12 -22.56 -13.45
N ASP A 92 8.43 -22.69 -13.72
CA ASP A 92 9.15 -23.95 -13.57
C ASP A 92 10.67 -23.70 -13.61
N THR A 93 11.47 -24.74 -13.67
CA THR A 93 12.91 -24.64 -13.96
C THR A 93 13.17 -23.84 -15.24
N ALA A 94 14.29 -23.13 -15.28
CA ALA A 94 14.66 -22.34 -16.47
C ALA A 94 14.66 -23.18 -17.76
N ALA A 95 15.11 -24.44 -17.69
CA ALA A 95 15.13 -25.34 -18.83
C ALA A 95 13.73 -25.73 -19.31
N ALA A 96 12.79 -25.99 -18.39
CA ALA A 96 11.41 -26.35 -18.74
C ALA A 96 10.68 -25.18 -19.43
N CYS A 97 10.74 -23.98 -18.85
CA CYS A 97 10.10 -22.81 -19.46
C CYS A 97 10.77 -22.39 -20.78
N ALA A 98 12.10 -22.48 -20.90
CA ALA A 98 12.81 -22.18 -22.15
C ALA A 98 12.49 -23.18 -23.28
N ALA A 99 12.07 -24.41 -22.96
CA ALA A 99 11.65 -25.41 -23.94
C ALA A 99 10.23 -25.19 -24.48
N MET A 100 9.46 -24.29 -23.91
CA MET A 100 8.11 -23.97 -24.38
C MET A 100 8.15 -23.31 -25.76
N PRO A 101 7.21 -23.62 -26.67
CA PRO A 101 7.20 -23.05 -28.03
C PRO A 101 7.17 -21.51 -28.03
N ASN A 102 6.43 -20.90 -27.10
CA ASN A 102 6.29 -19.45 -26.96
C ASN A 102 7.51 -18.78 -26.29
N ALA A 103 8.45 -19.52 -25.74
CA ALA A 103 9.73 -18.99 -25.28
C ALA A 103 10.68 -18.67 -26.46
N THR A 104 10.45 -19.28 -27.64
CA THR A 104 11.30 -19.03 -28.80
C THR A 104 11.21 -17.58 -29.26
N GLY A 105 12.33 -16.86 -29.20
CA GLY A 105 12.42 -15.44 -29.57
C GLY A 105 11.80 -14.49 -28.57
N ALA A 106 11.46 -14.93 -27.35
CA ALA A 106 11.05 -14.06 -26.26
C ALA A 106 12.17 -13.12 -25.83
N THR A 107 11.82 -11.97 -25.26
CA THR A 107 12.77 -11.16 -24.49
C THR A 107 13.18 -11.94 -23.25
N ILE A 108 14.49 -12.10 -23.03
CA ILE A 108 15.03 -12.83 -21.87
C ILE A 108 15.62 -11.82 -20.89
N ILE A 109 15.16 -11.86 -19.64
CA ILE A 109 15.67 -11.05 -18.54
C ILE A 109 16.22 -11.99 -17.47
N ASP A 110 17.55 -12.00 -17.32
CA ASP A 110 18.17 -12.63 -16.15
C ASP A 110 18.16 -11.59 -15.03
N THR A 111 17.24 -11.77 -14.11
CA THR A 111 16.94 -10.78 -13.08
C THR A 111 18.02 -10.67 -12.00
N LYS A 112 18.80 -11.73 -11.78
CA LYS A 112 19.74 -11.85 -10.66
C LYS A 112 19.10 -11.53 -9.31
N GLY A 113 17.81 -11.77 -9.19
CA GLY A 113 17.00 -11.37 -8.04
C GLY A 113 15.88 -12.36 -7.73
N VAL A 114 15.02 -11.93 -6.81
CA VAL A 114 13.83 -12.65 -6.36
C VAL A 114 12.64 -12.22 -7.20
N ILE A 115 12.01 -13.16 -7.88
CA ILE A 115 10.78 -12.98 -8.66
C ILE A 115 9.59 -13.31 -7.75
N SER A 116 8.76 -12.33 -7.49
CA SER A 116 7.58 -12.40 -6.61
C SER A 116 6.31 -12.06 -7.41
N PRO A 117 5.14 -12.53 -6.98
CA PRO A 117 3.90 -11.85 -7.34
C PRO A 117 4.04 -10.37 -7.01
N GLY A 118 3.41 -9.50 -7.79
CA GLY A 118 3.27 -8.10 -7.41
C GLY A 118 2.56 -7.97 -6.07
N LEU A 119 2.96 -7.00 -5.25
CA LEU A 119 2.34 -6.73 -3.97
C LEU A 119 0.90 -6.21 -4.20
N VAL A 120 0.00 -6.57 -3.28
CA VAL A 120 -1.42 -6.23 -3.32
C VAL A 120 -1.73 -5.35 -2.12
N ASP A 121 -1.90 -4.07 -2.38
CA ASP A 121 -2.36 -3.08 -1.40
C ASP A 121 -3.88 -3.14 -1.30
N THR A 122 -4.36 -3.69 -0.20
CA THR A 122 -5.79 -3.96 0.01
C THR A 122 -6.54 -2.78 0.64
N HIS A 123 -5.82 -1.74 1.04
CA HIS A 123 -6.39 -0.56 1.67
C HIS A 123 -5.44 0.64 1.60
N ASN A 124 -5.85 1.65 0.85
CA ASN A 124 -5.12 2.91 0.72
C ASN A 124 -6.08 4.08 0.56
N HIS A 125 -5.77 5.22 1.15
CA HIS A 125 -6.44 6.49 0.91
C HIS A 125 -5.66 7.30 -0.15
N ILE A 126 -5.60 6.80 -1.37
CA ILE A 126 -4.69 7.21 -2.46
C ILE A 126 -4.68 8.73 -2.74
N LEU A 127 -5.80 9.44 -2.50
CA LEU A 127 -5.84 10.89 -2.69
C LEU A 127 -5.05 11.67 -1.63
N PHE A 128 -4.61 11.02 -0.57
CA PHE A 128 -3.73 11.61 0.44
C PHE A 128 -2.24 11.33 0.17
N ASP A 129 -1.90 10.47 -0.77
CA ASP A 129 -0.50 10.09 -1.04
C ASP A 129 0.36 11.20 -1.66
N ILE A 130 -0.19 12.38 -1.92
CA ILE A 130 0.58 13.61 -2.22
C ILE A 130 1.16 14.27 -0.98
N PHE A 131 0.83 13.79 0.21
CA PHE A 131 1.31 14.24 1.51
C PHE A 131 2.21 13.17 2.15
N ASN A 132 2.88 13.53 3.25
CA ASN A 132 3.68 12.64 4.08
C ASN A 132 3.61 13.06 5.56
N ASP A 133 4.42 12.46 6.42
CA ASP A 133 4.49 12.75 7.85
C ASP A 133 4.87 14.21 8.17
N ASP A 134 5.60 14.89 7.30
CA ASP A 134 5.90 16.32 7.47
C ASP A 134 4.65 17.19 7.29
N ASP A 135 3.71 16.73 6.47
CA ASP A 135 2.44 17.42 6.24
C ASP A 135 1.47 17.20 7.39
N TRP A 136 1.33 15.97 7.84
CA TRP A 136 0.55 15.65 9.03
C TRP A 136 1.02 14.34 9.66
N PHE A 137 1.20 14.37 10.97
CA PHE A 137 1.40 13.21 11.82
C PHE A 137 0.56 13.40 13.08
N PRO A 138 -0.06 12.35 13.65
CA PRO A 138 -0.88 12.45 14.86
C PRO A 138 -0.12 13.12 16.01
N THR A 139 -0.73 14.14 16.63
CA THR A 139 -0.08 14.89 17.72
C THR A 139 -0.12 14.15 19.06
N GLN A 140 -0.94 13.13 19.14
CA GLN A 140 -1.12 12.24 20.31
C GLN A 140 -1.74 10.93 19.85
N THR A 141 -1.85 9.96 20.76
CA THR A 141 -2.66 8.76 20.50
C THR A 141 -4.12 9.02 20.84
N TYR A 142 -5.03 8.46 20.06
CA TYR A 142 -6.47 8.64 20.16
C TYR A 142 -7.17 7.35 20.62
N ALA A 143 -8.41 7.46 21.09
CA ALA A 143 -9.19 6.32 21.50
C ALA A 143 -9.92 5.65 20.32
N ASP A 144 -10.40 6.44 19.37
CA ASP A 144 -11.09 5.98 18.17
C ASP A 144 -10.93 6.95 16.99
N HIS A 145 -11.38 6.52 15.81
CA HIS A 145 -11.21 7.26 14.54
C HIS A 145 -11.99 8.58 14.44
N ASP A 146 -12.95 8.87 15.31
CA ASP A 146 -13.67 10.16 15.29
C ASP A 146 -12.87 11.29 15.95
N GLU A 147 -11.84 10.95 16.75
CA GLU A 147 -11.13 11.96 17.55
C GLU A 147 -10.06 12.71 16.74
N TRP A 148 -9.18 11.99 16.00
CA TRP A 148 -8.07 12.60 15.25
C TRP A 148 -8.54 13.44 14.06
N THR A 149 -9.71 13.14 13.52
CA THR A 149 -10.31 13.91 12.41
C THR A 149 -10.64 15.36 12.78
N SER A 150 -10.58 15.71 14.07
CA SER A 150 -10.77 17.08 14.59
C SER A 150 -9.48 17.90 14.64
N GLU A 151 -8.30 17.33 14.36
CA GLU A 151 -7.05 18.08 14.35
C GLU A 151 -7.04 19.18 13.28
N ALA A 152 -6.67 20.40 13.65
CA ALA A 152 -6.70 21.55 12.76
C ALA A 152 -5.81 21.38 11.52
N ARG A 153 -4.61 20.79 11.69
CA ARG A 153 -3.69 20.52 10.57
C ARG A 153 -4.23 19.44 9.63
N TYR A 154 -4.86 18.37 10.18
CA TYR A 154 -5.55 17.35 9.37
C TYR A 154 -6.70 17.97 8.55
N ILE A 155 -7.52 18.81 9.18
CA ILE A 155 -8.63 19.50 8.48
C ILE A 155 -8.11 20.37 7.35
N ALA A 156 -7.03 21.14 7.58
CA ALA A 156 -6.43 21.96 6.53
C ALA A 156 -5.88 21.12 5.36
N MET A 157 -5.22 19.99 5.66
CA MET A 157 -4.75 19.02 4.65
C MET A 157 -5.92 18.39 3.87
N LEU A 158 -6.99 18.01 4.57
CA LEU A 158 -8.22 17.49 3.95
C LEU A 158 -8.84 18.54 3.00
N ASP A 159 -8.87 19.80 3.40
CA ASP A 159 -9.36 20.90 2.57
C ASP A 159 -8.53 21.06 1.28
N VAL A 160 -7.20 20.94 1.36
CA VAL A 160 -6.33 20.95 0.17
C VAL A 160 -6.65 19.77 -0.74
N LYS A 161 -6.71 18.55 -0.20
CA LYS A 161 -7.09 17.36 -0.97
C LYS A 161 -8.46 17.52 -1.65
N GLN A 162 -9.47 17.98 -0.93
CA GLN A 162 -10.81 18.18 -1.46
C GLN A 162 -10.85 19.23 -2.56
N CYS A 163 -10.09 20.30 -2.40
CA CYS A 163 -9.96 21.36 -3.41
C CYS A 163 -9.31 20.83 -4.69
N LEU A 164 -8.14 20.23 -4.60
CA LEU A 164 -7.35 19.79 -5.76
C LEU A 164 -8.00 18.62 -6.50
N ALA A 165 -8.55 17.66 -5.78
CA ALA A 165 -9.26 16.52 -6.37
C ALA A 165 -10.67 16.89 -6.88
N ASN A 166 -11.17 18.10 -6.65
CA ASN A 166 -12.56 18.48 -6.90
C ASN A 166 -13.55 17.50 -6.25
N ASP A 167 -13.32 17.21 -4.96
CA ASP A 167 -14.06 16.20 -4.21
C ASP A 167 -15.55 16.57 -4.09
N SER A 168 -16.41 15.56 -4.18
CA SER A 168 -17.87 15.72 -4.02
C SER A 168 -18.31 15.92 -2.57
N GLN A 169 -17.46 15.58 -1.59
CA GLN A 169 -17.77 15.71 -0.17
C GLN A 169 -17.71 17.15 0.34
N GLY A 170 -17.09 18.04 -0.40
CA GLY A 170 -17.00 19.46 -0.05
C GLY A 170 -15.77 20.11 -0.66
N LYS A 171 -15.73 21.43 -0.55
CA LYS A 171 -14.56 22.24 -0.95
C LYS A 171 -14.49 23.48 -0.06
N PRO A 172 -13.30 23.87 0.38
CA PRO A 172 -13.13 25.08 1.16
C PRO A 172 -13.41 26.33 0.31
N ALA A 173 -13.85 27.39 0.95
CA ALA A 173 -14.21 28.63 0.27
C ALA A 173 -13.05 29.29 -0.50
N TRP A 174 -11.81 29.09 -0.04
CA TRP A 174 -10.59 29.61 -0.65
C TRP A 174 -10.22 28.92 -1.98
N CYS A 175 -10.72 27.70 -2.22
CA CYS A 175 -10.33 26.85 -3.34
C CYS A 175 -10.47 27.52 -4.71
N ALA A 176 -11.56 28.26 -4.94
CA ALA A 176 -11.77 29.02 -6.17
C ALA A 176 -10.71 30.13 -6.35
N GLY A 177 -10.26 30.74 -5.24
CA GLY A 177 -9.18 31.74 -5.24
C GLY A 177 -7.82 31.15 -5.64
N ALA A 178 -7.57 29.88 -5.31
CA ALA A 178 -6.40 29.13 -5.75
C ALA A 178 -6.47 28.68 -7.23
N GLY A 179 -7.61 28.82 -7.89
CA GLY A 179 -7.83 28.42 -9.28
C GLY A 179 -8.28 26.97 -9.48
N TYR A 180 -8.67 26.28 -8.41
CA TYR A 180 -9.08 24.87 -8.41
C TYR A 180 -10.54 24.68 -7.99
N GLY A 181 -10.95 23.44 -7.77
CA GLY A 181 -12.28 23.08 -7.26
C GLY A 181 -13.38 22.99 -8.31
N THR A 182 -13.04 22.91 -9.58
CA THR A 182 -14.00 22.66 -10.66
C THR A 182 -13.64 21.40 -11.45
N PRO A 183 -14.57 20.77 -12.19
CA PRO A 183 -14.22 19.62 -13.03
C PRO A 183 -13.10 19.92 -14.05
N ALA A 184 -13.03 21.16 -14.56
CA ALA A 184 -12.03 21.57 -15.55
C ALA A 184 -10.63 21.78 -14.95
N THR A 185 -10.54 22.05 -13.65
CA THR A 185 -9.29 22.30 -12.92
C THR A 185 -8.94 21.18 -11.93
N SER A 186 -9.67 20.06 -11.98
CA SER A 186 -9.43 18.91 -11.14
C SER A 186 -8.10 18.26 -11.45
N LEU A 187 -7.31 18.00 -10.41
CA LEU A 187 -6.08 17.22 -10.46
C LEU A 187 -6.26 15.79 -9.95
N ARG A 188 -7.49 15.31 -9.88
CA ARG A 188 -7.78 13.96 -9.36
C ARG A 188 -6.97 12.89 -10.09
N CYS A 189 -6.84 12.96 -11.42
CA CYS A 189 -6.04 12.00 -12.18
C CYS A 189 -4.55 12.07 -11.84
N GLU A 190 -4.01 13.26 -11.64
CA GLU A 190 -2.61 13.46 -11.24
C GLU A 190 -2.36 12.89 -9.85
N ILE A 191 -3.28 13.15 -8.91
CA ILE A 191 -3.20 12.67 -7.52
C ILE A 191 -3.29 11.14 -7.50
N ASP A 192 -4.29 10.55 -8.16
CA ASP A 192 -4.47 9.09 -8.26
C ASP A 192 -3.21 8.43 -8.82
N LYS A 193 -2.67 8.95 -9.94
CA LYS A 193 -1.45 8.40 -10.55
C LYS A 193 -0.22 8.56 -9.66
N TYR A 194 -0.11 9.66 -8.92
CA TYR A 194 1.00 9.86 -8.00
C TYR A 194 1.01 8.84 -6.87
N GLY A 195 -0.16 8.54 -6.28
CA GLY A 195 -0.29 7.48 -5.28
C GLY A 195 -0.03 6.09 -5.87
N GLU A 196 -0.58 5.80 -7.08
CA GLU A 196 -0.25 4.54 -7.78
C GLU A 196 1.27 4.39 -8.02
N LEU A 197 1.98 5.48 -8.32
CA LEU A 197 3.42 5.47 -8.54
C LEU A 197 4.21 5.17 -7.27
N LYS A 198 3.81 5.69 -6.11
CA LYS A 198 4.42 5.32 -4.81
C LYS A 198 4.34 3.81 -4.58
N GLY A 199 3.19 3.21 -4.88
CA GLY A 199 3.02 1.76 -4.83
C GLY A 199 3.86 1.03 -5.88
N LEU A 200 3.78 1.45 -7.15
CA LEU A 200 4.44 0.78 -8.28
C LEU A 200 5.96 0.69 -8.11
N ILE A 201 6.64 1.78 -7.73
CA ILE A 201 8.10 1.78 -7.53
C ILE A 201 8.55 0.88 -6.37
N ALA A 202 7.62 0.51 -5.50
CA ALA A 202 7.80 -0.42 -4.39
C ALA A 202 7.34 -1.86 -4.70
N GLY A 203 6.96 -2.16 -5.95
CA GLY A 203 6.54 -3.50 -6.34
C GLY A 203 5.06 -3.80 -6.22
N THR A 204 4.22 -2.81 -5.90
CA THR A 204 2.77 -2.97 -5.82
C THR A 204 2.18 -2.95 -7.23
N THR A 205 1.32 -3.92 -7.52
CA THR A 205 0.66 -4.05 -8.83
C THR A 205 -0.85 -3.87 -8.76
N SER A 206 -1.44 -3.95 -7.57
CA SER A 206 -2.87 -3.80 -7.33
C SER A 206 -3.12 -2.96 -6.07
N ILE A 207 -4.01 -1.98 -6.15
CA ILE A 207 -4.31 -1.03 -5.06
C ILE A 207 -5.83 -0.86 -4.92
N VAL A 208 -6.33 -0.88 -3.69
CA VAL A 208 -7.66 -0.41 -3.32
C VAL A 208 -7.52 1.00 -2.80
N GLY A 209 -7.91 1.99 -3.59
CA GLY A 209 -7.54 3.40 -3.38
C GLY A 209 -8.51 4.25 -2.54
N LEU A 210 -9.58 3.71 -2.06
CA LEU A 210 -10.64 4.17 -1.13
C LEU A 210 -10.77 5.63 -0.79
N PRO A 211 -11.92 6.18 -0.97
CA PRO A 211 -12.86 6.10 -2.08
C PRO A 211 -12.45 7.08 -3.17
N GLY A 212 -11.18 7.32 -3.27
CA GLY A 212 -10.59 8.43 -4.00
C GLY A 212 -10.40 8.16 -5.48
N THR A 213 -10.20 6.90 -5.85
CA THR A 213 -9.83 6.54 -7.21
C THR A 213 -10.83 7.00 -8.25
N SER A 214 -10.32 7.45 -9.40
CA SER A 214 -11.13 7.96 -10.49
C SER A 214 -11.14 7.01 -11.67
N ALA A 215 -12.31 6.49 -12.03
CA ALA A 215 -12.51 5.64 -13.18
C ALA A 215 -11.88 6.19 -14.48
N ALA A 216 -11.83 7.52 -14.63
CA ALA A 216 -11.27 8.17 -15.80
C ALA A 216 -9.73 8.07 -15.90
N CYS A 217 -9.03 7.81 -14.81
CA CYS A 217 -7.57 7.80 -14.74
C CYS A 217 -6.96 6.41 -14.77
N PHE A 218 -7.78 5.35 -14.83
CA PHE A 218 -7.32 3.99 -14.67
C PHE A 218 -6.92 3.29 -15.96
N GLY A 219 -6.14 2.22 -15.76
CA GLY A 219 -5.64 1.37 -16.81
C GLY A 219 -4.24 1.72 -17.29
N SER A 220 -3.57 2.72 -16.69
CA SER A 220 -2.23 3.15 -17.10
C SER A 220 -1.09 2.63 -16.24
N LEU A 221 -1.31 2.41 -14.94
CA LEU A 221 -0.26 2.06 -13.96
C LEU A 221 -0.65 0.81 -13.15
N ALA A 222 -0.55 0.86 -11.80
CA ALA A 222 -1.07 -0.19 -10.94
C ALA A 222 -2.59 -0.36 -11.14
N ARG A 223 -3.11 -1.57 -10.86
CA ARG A 223 -4.55 -1.82 -10.97
C ARG A 223 -5.28 -1.19 -9.80
N SER A 224 -6.15 -0.25 -10.04
CA SER A 224 -7.09 0.23 -9.04
C SER A 224 -8.31 -0.67 -8.97
N ILE A 225 -8.38 -1.45 -7.90
CA ILE A 225 -9.27 -2.61 -7.78
C ILE A 225 -10.72 -2.21 -7.54
N ASP A 226 -10.96 -1.12 -6.84
CA ASP A 226 -12.29 -0.65 -6.42
C ASP A 226 -13.03 0.19 -7.49
N VAL A 227 -12.62 0.08 -8.75
CA VAL A 227 -13.28 0.70 -9.90
C VAL A 227 -13.44 -0.25 -11.08
N SER A 228 -14.40 0.04 -11.96
CA SER A 228 -14.74 -0.83 -13.10
C SER A 228 -13.65 -0.92 -14.17
N GLN A 229 -12.74 0.04 -14.24
CA GLN A 229 -11.63 0.08 -15.19
C GLN A 229 -10.35 -0.61 -14.68
N ASN A 230 -10.48 -1.52 -13.74
CA ASN A 230 -9.35 -2.21 -13.07
C ASN A 230 -8.58 -3.21 -13.96
N GLN A 231 -8.93 -3.34 -15.23
CA GLN A 231 -8.33 -4.30 -16.19
C GLN A 231 -8.54 -5.79 -15.81
N LEU A 232 -9.44 -6.08 -14.87
CA LEU A 232 -9.79 -7.44 -14.48
C LEU A 232 -11.06 -7.95 -15.17
N GLY A 233 -11.76 -7.07 -15.91
CA GLY A 233 -13.03 -7.37 -16.55
C GLY A 233 -14.18 -7.62 -15.57
N THR A 234 -14.00 -7.30 -14.30
CA THR A 234 -14.99 -7.45 -13.23
C THR A 234 -14.97 -6.21 -12.33
N ASP A 235 -16.16 -5.77 -11.91
CA ASP A 235 -16.37 -4.69 -10.95
C ASP A 235 -17.16 -5.28 -9.78
N THR A 236 -16.46 -6.05 -8.94
CA THR A 236 -17.08 -6.84 -7.88
C THR A 236 -16.53 -6.54 -6.49
N VAL A 237 -15.59 -5.59 -6.39
CA VAL A 237 -15.06 -5.13 -5.11
C VAL A 237 -15.76 -3.84 -4.72
N GLN A 238 -16.39 -3.84 -3.55
CA GLN A 238 -17.04 -2.67 -2.95
C GLN A 238 -16.28 -2.22 -1.72
N THR A 239 -16.25 -0.92 -1.48
CA THR A 239 -15.50 -0.32 -0.39
C THR A 239 -16.35 0.65 0.42
N SER A 240 -16.04 0.82 1.71
CA SER A 240 -16.59 1.84 2.58
C SER A 240 -15.51 2.38 3.51
N ALA A 241 -15.10 3.62 3.27
CA ALA A 241 -14.11 4.32 4.09
C ALA A 241 -14.67 4.85 5.42
N LEU A 242 -16.00 4.79 5.61
CA LEU A 242 -16.67 5.30 6.80
C LEU A 242 -17.46 4.18 7.49
N PHE A 243 -17.50 4.24 8.81
CA PHE A 243 -18.36 3.39 9.62
C PHE A 243 -19.49 4.23 10.28
N PRO A 244 -20.75 3.78 10.24
CA PRO A 244 -21.26 2.62 9.51
C PRO A 244 -21.28 2.83 8.00
N PRO A 245 -21.22 1.77 7.19
CA PRO A 245 -21.32 1.89 5.73
C PRO A 245 -22.64 2.53 5.31
N SER A 246 -22.61 3.38 4.28
CA SER A 246 -23.75 4.22 3.89
C SER A 246 -24.96 3.45 3.37
N SER A 247 -24.78 2.24 2.85
CA SER A 247 -25.85 1.44 2.20
C SER A 247 -25.72 -0.06 2.49
N PRO A 248 -25.71 -0.50 3.76
CA PRO A 248 -25.41 -1.87 4.14
C PRO A 248 -26.37 -2.90 3.53
N SER A 249 -27.67 -2.58 3.43
CA SER A 249 -28.67 -3.46 2.81
C SER A 249 -28.45 -3.64 1.30
N THR A 250 -27.89 -2.65 0.62
CA THR A 250 -27.51 -2.79 -0.80
C THR A 250 -26.34 -3.75 -0.96
N VAL A 251 -25.36 -3.70 -0.06
CA VAL A 251 -24.23 -4.65 -0.05
C VAL A 251 -24.75 -6.07 0.11
N CYS A 252 -25.66 -6.31 1.06
CA CYS A 252 -26.31 -7.60 1.25
C CYS A 252 -27.05 -8.11 0.00
N THR A 253 -27.78 -7.22 -0.66
CA THR A 253 -28.46 -7.55 -1.92
C THR A 253 -27.46 -7.94 -3.00
N ASN A 254 -26.32 -7.25 -3.07
CA ASN A 254 -25.24 -7.53 -4.02
C ASN A 254 -24.55 -8.87 -3.72
N PHE A 255 -24.36 -9.24 -2.45
CA PHE A 255 -23.86 -10.58 -2.08
C PHE A 255 -24.76 -11.68 -2.63
N THR A 256 -26.07 -11.57 -2.37
CA THR A 256 -27.08 -12.53 -2.84
C THR A 256 -27.13 -12.60 -4.38
N ALA A 257 -26.92 -11.47 -5.05
CA ALA A 257 -26.95 -11.37 -6.51
C ALA A 257 -25.61 -11.70 -7.17
N ALA A 258 -24.57 -12.10 -6.40
CA ALA A 258 -23.20 -12.32 -6.84
C ALA A 258 -22.57 -11.12 -7.59
N LYS A 259 -22.99 -9.90 -7.23
CA LYS A 259 -22.44 -8.65 -7.78
C LYS A 259 -21.25 -8.13 -6.98
N THR A 260 -21.12 -8.52 -5.72
CA THR A 260 -20.00 -8.17 -4.86
C THR A 260 -19.33 -9.45 -4.40
N SER A 261 -18.07 -9.62 -4.78
CA SER A 261 -17.22 -10.73 -4.37
C SER A 261 -16.35 -10.38 -3.16
N ALA A 262 -16.05 -9.09 -2.96
CA ALA A 262 -15.38 -8.57 -1.77
C ALA A 262 -15.99 -7.22 -1.36
N PHE A 263 -16.18 -7.04 -0.05
CA PHE A 263 -16.63 -5.81 0.58
C PHE A 263 -15.65 -5.41 1.68
N ILE A 264 -14.94 -4.31 1.45
CA ILE A 264 -13.94 -3.79 2.36
C ILE A 264 -14.57 -2.68 3.19
N VAL A 265 -14.51 -2.82 4.52
CA VAL A 265 -15.15 -1.90 5.45
C VAL A 265 -14.28 -1.62 6.67
N HIS A 266 -14.13 -0.33 7.04
CA HIS A 266 -13.52 0.04 8.30
C HIS A 266 -14.41 -0.42 9.46
N ALA A 267 -13.84 -1.08 10.44
CA ALA A 267 -14.50 -1.37 11.72
C ALA A 267 -13.48 -1.73 12.80
N GLY A 268 -13.77 -1.34 14.04
CA GLY A 268 -12.88 -1.59 15.16
C GLY A 268 -11.62 -0.72 15.14
N GLU A 269 -11.67 0.43 14.50
CA GLU A 269 -10.55 1.34 14.35
C GLU A 269 -10.42 2.22 15.60
N GLY A 270 -9.58 1.79 16.54
CA GLY A 270 -9.36 2.41 17.84
C GLY A 270 -9.08 1.38 18.93
N THR A 271 -9.10 1.80 20.19
CA THR A 271 -8.75 0.95 21.35
C THR A 271 -9.83 0.95 22.44
N ASP A 272 -10.93 1.65 22.23
CA ASP A 272 -11.98 1.81 23.22
C ASP A 272 -13.22 0.91 22.97
N ALA A 273 -14.20 1.02 23.85
CA ALA A 273 -15.44 0.24 23.75
C ALA A 273 -16.32 0.68 22.57
N LYS A 274 -16.17 1.90 22.05
CA LYS A 274 -16.90 2.40 20.90
C LYS A 274 -16.39 1.71 19.62
N ALA A 275 -15.07 1.70 19.42
CA ALA A 275 -14.44 0.99 18.31
C ALA A 275 -14.75 -0.51 18.36
N LEU A 276 -14.65 -1.16 19.54
CA LEU A 276 -15.04 -2.57 19.69
C LEU A 276 -16.52 -2.81 19.34
N GLY A 277 -17.40 -1.89 19.72
CA GLY A 277 -18.84 -1.97 19.48
C GLY A 277 -19.23 -1.93 17.99
N GLU A 278 -18.34 -1.48 17.11
CA GLU A 278 -18.58 -1.41 15.68
C GLU A 278 -18.77 -2.80 15.04
N PHE A 279 -18.07 -3.81 15.55
CA PHE A 279 -18.28 -5.18 15.08
C PHE A 279 -19.72 -5.63 15.30
N ALA A 280 -20.22 -5.54 16.53
CA ALA A 280 -21.61 -5.87 16.84
C ALA A 280 -22.62 -5.00 16.06
N LYS A 281 -22.29 -3.73 15.83
CA LYS A 281 -23.06 -2.83 14.99
C LYS A 281 -23.14 -3.32 13.56
N LEU A 282 -22.01 -3.73 12.96
CA LEU A 282 -21.96 -4.30 11.61
C LEU A 282 -22.90 -5.50 11.47
N GLY A 283 -22.95 -6.38 12.46
CA GLY A 283 -23.87 -7.52 12.49
C GLY A 283 -25.35 -7.16 12.59
N SER A 284 -25.68 -5.96 13.10
CA SER A 284 -27.06 -5.56 13.40
C SER A 284 -27.68 -4.55 12.45
N ILE A 285 -26.89 -3.88 11.58
CA ILE A 285 -27.38 -2.79 10.72
C ILE A 285 -28.15 -3.23 9.48
N THR A 286 -28.24 -4.53 9.21
CA THR A 286 -28.91 -5.10 8.04
C THR A 286 -30.15 -5.92 8.39
N THR A 287 -31.00 -6.13 7.39
CA THR A 287 -32.10 -7.10 7.48
C THR A 287 -32.00 -8.06 6.29
N PRO A 288 -31.76 -9.36 6.49
CA PRO A 288 -31.58 -10.01 7.80
C PRO A 288 -30.34 -9.51 8.55
N ALA A 289 -30.35 -9.62 9.88
CA ALA A 289 -29.15 -9.39 10.69
C ALA A 289 -28.01 -10.33 10.27
N GLU A 290 -26.77 -9.93 10.57
CA GLU A 290 -25.55 -10.69 10.29
C GLU A 290 -25.28 -10.94 8.79
N CYS A 291 -26.02 -10.32 7.88
CA CYS A 291 -25.77 -10.48 6.44
C CYS A 291 -24.36 -10.06 6.03
N LEU A 292 -23.76 -9.08 6.73
CA LEU A 292 -22.39 -8.63 6.48
C LEU A 292 -21.32 -9.51 7.17
N TYR A 293 -21.72 -10.46 8.01
CA TYR A 293 -20.85 -11.53 8.48
C TYR A 293 -20.78 -12.62 7.42
N ALA A 294 -20.00 -12.40 6.40
CA ALA A 294 -19.98 -13.21 5.19
C ALA A 294 -18.54 -13.35 4.64
N PRO A 295 -18.29 -14.41 3.85
CA PRO A 295 -16.97 -14.62 3.24
C PRO A 295 -16.51 -13.47 2.32
N GLN A 296 -17.45 -12.65 1.85
CA GLN A 296 -17.15 -11.48 1.03
C GLN A 296 -16.62 -10.30 1.84
N THR A 297 -16.83 -10.27 3.16
CA THR A 297 -16.45 -9.12 3.98
C THR A 297 -15.00 -9.22 4.44
N ALA A 298 -14.23 -8.16 4.17
CA ALA A 298 -12.90 -7.91 4.71
C ALA A 298 -12.96 -6.65 5.60
N ILE A 299 -12.60 -6.79 6.87
CA ILE A 299 -12.57 -5.68 7.82
C ILE A 299 -11.18 -5.06 7.82
N THR A 300 -11.11 -3.74 7.63
CA THR A 300 -9.90 -2.96 7.79
C THR A 300 -9.75 -2.53 9.25
N HIS A 301 -8.52 -2.54 9.74
CA HIS A 301 -8.06 -2.26 11.10
C HIS A 301 -8.43 -3.36 12.10
N GLY A 302 -9.63 -3.37 12.68
CA GLY A 302 -9.99 -4.31 13.74
C GLY A 302 -9.13 -4.18 15.00
N THR A 303 -8.56 -3.01 15.25
CA THR A 303 -7.57 -2.74 16.32
C THR A 303 -8.15 -3.01 17.71
N ALA A 304 -9.45 -2.72 17.92
CA ALA A 304 -10.15 -2.99 19.17
C ALA A 304 -10.59 -4.44 19.35
N PHE A 305 -10.47 -5.30 18.33
CA PHE A 305 -11.05 -6.64 18.35
C PHE A 305 -10.31 -7.57 19.30
N THR A 306 -11.06 -8.54 19.81
CA THR A 306 -10.59 -9.59 20.72
C THR A 306 -10.76 -10.97 20.08
N ALA A 307 -10.31 -12.02 20.77
CA ALA A 307 -10.51 -13.39 20.34
C ALA A 307 -11.99 -13.74 20.04
N THR A 308 -12.95 -13.02 20.63
CA THR A 308 -14.39 -13.22 20.39
C THR A 308 -14.80 -12.80 18.98
N GLU A 309 -14.38 -11.60 18.57
CA GLU A 309 -14.65 -11.07 17.24
C GLU A 309 -13.92 -11.90 16.18
N PHE A 310 -12.65 -12.26 16.41
CA PHE A 310 -11.89 -13.12 15.50
C PHE A 310 -12.50 -14.51 15.33
N ALA A 311 -13.01 -15.13 16.40
CA ALA A 311 -13.71 -16.40 16.30
C ALA A 311 -14.99 -16.29 15.44
N THR A 312 -15.72 -15.17 15.56
CA THR A 312 -16.91 -14.91 14.73
C THR A 312 -16.52 -14.66 13.27
N MET A 313 -15.45 -13.88 13.03
CA MET A 313 -14.91 -13.64 11.68
C MET A 313 -14.50 -14.96 11.01
N ALA A 314 -13.76 -15.80 11.71
CA ALA A 314 -13.32 -17.10 11.20
C ALA A 314 -14.51 -18.02 10.85
N ALA A 315 -15.52 -18.09 11.75
CA ALA A 315 -16.72 -18.89 11.53
C ALA A 315 -17.53 -18.42 10.31
N ALA A 316 -17.53 -17.12 10.03
CA ALA A 316 -18.18 -16.50 8.89
C ALA A 316 -17.31 -16.47 7.61
N GLY A 317 -16.05 -16.87 7.69
CA GLY A 317 -15.09 -16.79 6.58
C GLY A 317 -14.69 -15.37 6.21
N MET A 318 -14.89 -14.39 7.11
CA MET A 318 -14.46 -13.00 6.93
C MET A 318 -12.94 -12.90 6.93
N LYS A 319 -12.41 -11.81 6.36
CA LYS A 319 -10.97 -11.51 6.31
C LYS A 319 -10.68 -10.26 7.09
N LEU A 320 -9.40 -10.10 7.45
CA LEU A 320 -8.87 -8.93 8.13
C LEU A 320 -7.81 -8.25 7.25
N ILE A 321 -7.84 -6.94 7.17
CA ILE A 321 -6.83 -6.10 6.54
C ILE A 321 -6.12 -5.34 7.67
N TRP A 322 -4.84 -5.60 7.82
CA TRP A 322 -4.02 -5.07 8.88
C TRP A 322 -3.16 -3.92 8.38
N SER A 323 -3.23 -2.78 9.06
CA SER A 323 -2.44 -1.59 8.77
C SER A 323 -1.66 -1.19 10.05
N PRO A 324 -0.57 -1.93 10.39
CA PRO A 324 0.11 -1.77 11.67
C PRO A 324 0.67 -0.37 11.88
N HIS A 325 1.25 0.28 10.88
CA HIS A 325 1.90 1.57 11.06
C HIS A 325 0.89 2.65 11.42
N SER A 326 -0.17 2.80 10.65
CA SER A 326 -1.22 3.78 10.94
C SER A 326 -1.93 3.50 12.27
N ASN A 327 -2.22 2.24 12.57
CA ASN A 327 -2.83 1.85 13.84
C ASN A 327 -1.96 2.27 15.04
N VAL A 328 -0.65 2.02 14.98
CA VAL A 328 0.27 2.38 16.07
C VAL A 328 0.44 3.89 16.17
N SER A 329 0.56 4.59 15.05
CA SER A 329 0.69 6.05 15.03
C SER A 329 -0.54 6.75 15.59
N LEU A 330 -1.75 6.29 15.21
CA LEU A 330 -3.01 6.88 15.64
C LEU A 330 -3.41 6.46 17.06
N TYR A 331 -3.24 5.19 17.40
CA TYR A 331 -3.86 4.62 18.62
C TYR A 331 -2.84 4.10 19.63
N GLY A 332 -1.54 4.11 19.33
CA GLY A 332 -0.48 3.54 20.18
C GLY A 332 -0.57 2.02 20.34
N ALA A 333 -1.39 1.36 19.53
CA ALA A 333 -1.61 -0.08 19.54
C ALA A 333 -2.00 -0.54 18.12
N THR A 334 -1.88 -1.83 17.87
CA THR A 334 -2.37 -2.43 16.63
C THR A 334 -3.19 -3.68 16.94
N THR A 335 -3.86 -4.21 15.92
CA THR A 335 -4.67 -5.43 15.95
C THR A 335 -3.88 -6.63 16.45
N ASP A 336 -4.48 -7.46 17.30
CA ASP A 336 -3.87 -8.71 17.80
C ASP A 336 -3.85 -9.78 16.69
N ILE A 337 -2.85 -9.68 15.81
CA ILE A 337 -2.70 -10.60 14.67
C ILE A 337 -2.43 -12.04 15.11
N PRO A 338 -1.61 -12.32 16.15
CA PRO A 338 -1.52 -13.68 16.68
C PRO A 338 -2.89 -14.29 17.02
N ALA A 339 -3.76 -13.56 17.73
CA ALA A 339 -5.10 -14.06 18.06
C ALA A 339 -6.00 -14.25 16.83
N ALA A 340 -5.90 -13.37 15.83
CA ALA A 340 -6.64 -13.50 14.57
C ALA A 340 -6.21 -14.77 13.80
N LEU A 341 -4.89 -15.01 13.69
CA LEU A 341 -4.33 -16.20 13.04
C LEU A 341 -4.68 -17.49 13.80
N ASP A 342 -4.58 -17.47 15.13
CA ASP A 342 -4.95 -18.62 15.97
C ASP A 342 -6.45 -18.96 15.85
N ALA A 343 -7.30 -17.97 15.58
CA ALA A 343 -8.71 -18.19 15.26
C ALA A 343 -8.95 -18.70 13.83
N GLY A 344 -7.95 -18.64 12.94
CA GLY A 344 -8.05 -19.05 11.54
C GLY A 344 -8.56 -17.95 10.59
N VAL A 345 -8.44 -16.68 10.97
CA VAL A 345 -8.76 -15.54 10.09
C VAL A 345 -7.65 -15.36 9.06
N THR A 346 -8.01 -15.22 7.79
CA THR A 346 -7.05 -14.77 6.75
C THR A 346 -6.75 -13.29 6.96
N VAL A 347 -5.45 -12.97 7.13
CA VAL A 347 -4.97 -11.61 7.35
C VAL A 347 -4.21 -11.14 6.11
N ALA A 348 -4.61 -9.99 5.55
CA ALA A 348 -3.89 -9.23 4.53
C ALA A 348 -3.20 -8.02 5.17
N LEU A 349 -2.18 -7.47 4.49
CA LEU A 349 -1.44 -6.28 4.92
C LEU A 349 -1.75 -5.11 3.98
N ALA A 350 -1.80 -3.87 4.51
CA ALA A 350 -2.00 -2.66 3.72
C ALA A 350 -1.45 -1.40 4.41
N PRO A 351 -0.87 -0.43 3.67
CA PRO A 351 -0.22 0.75 4.25
C PRO A 351 -1.18 1.83 4.76
N ASP A 352 -2.47 1.78 4.38
CA ASP A 352 -3.52 2.75 4.71
C ASP A 352 -3.34 4.11 4.00
N TRP A 353 -2.30 4.86 4.31
CA TRP A 353 -1.94 6.15 3.72
C TRP A 353 -0.49 6.53 4.04
N SER A 354 0.00 7.61 3.42
CA SER A 354 1.40 8.03 3.55
C SER A 354 1.68 9.04 4.67
N MET A 355 0.70 9.33 5.54
CA MET A 355 0.83 10.23 6.71
C MET A 355 0.45 9.45 7.97
N GLY A 356 1.36 9.35 8.94
CA GLY A 356 1.15 8.49 10.11
C GLY A 356 0.93 7.01 9.74
N GLY A 357 1.32 6.62 8.55
CA GLY A 357 1.25 5.29 7.97
C GLY A 357 2.50 4.99 7.14
N SER A 358 2.43 4.06 6.21
CA SER A 358 3.55 3.68 5.38
C SER A 358 3.46 4.27 3.98
N GLN A 359 4.60 4.72 3.42
CA GLN A 359 4.65 5.29 2.07
C GLN A 359 4.26 4.29 0.98
N ASN A 360 4.39 2.99 1.25
CA ASN A 360 4.11 1.90 0.32
C ASN A 360 4.14 0.54 1.05
N MET A 361 3.81 -0.54 0.35
CA MET A 361 3.77 -1.90 0.88
C MET A 361 5.11 -2.42 1.43
N LEU A 362 6.27 -1.97 0.89
CA LEU A 362 7.57 -2.40 1.44
C LEU A 362 7.85 -1.77 2.81
N ASP A 363 7.43 -0.52 3.00
CA ASP A 363 7.55 0.15 4.30
C ASP A 363 6.63 -0.52 5.32
N GLU A 364 5.42 -0.89 4.92
CA GLU A 364 4.47 -1.57 5.78
C GLU A 364 4.93 -2.98 6.17
N LEU A 365 5.49 -3.74 5.24
CA LEU A 365 6.09 -5.04 5.51
C LEU A 365 7.20 -4.94 6.56
N ARG A 366 8.09 -3.94 6.45
CA ARG A 366 9.17 -3.73 7.43
C ARG A 366 8.63 -3.27 8.78
N PHE A 367 7.60 -2.42 8.80
CA PHE A 367 6.97 -2.00 10.05
C PHE A 367 6.29 -3.17 10.75
N ALA A 368 5.60 -4.03 10.00
CA ALA A 368 4.96 -5.23 10.50
C ALA A 368 5.97 -6.20 11.14
N ASP A 369 7.09 -6.44 10.47
CA ASP A 369 8.20 -7.27 10.97
C ASP A 369 8.82 -6.68 12.24
N MET A 370 9.13 -5.38 12.22
CA MET A 370 9.67 -4.68 13.39
C MET A 370 8.73 -4.78 14.59
N TRP A 371 7.42 -4.59 14.36
CA TRP A 371 6.42 -4.69 15.43
C TRP A 371 6.28 -6.10 15.98
N ASP A 372 6.25 -7.10 15.11
CA ASP A 372 6.20 -8.51 15.50
C ASP A 372 7.40 -8.92 16.35
N ASN A 373 8.59 -8.61 15.87
CA ASN A 373 9.85 -8.86 16.58
C ASN A 373 9.87 -8.20 17.96
N ALA A 374 9.41 -6.96 18.06
CA ALA A 374 9.42 -6.19 19.31
C ALA A 374 8.31 -6.63 20.29
N THR A 375 7.15 -7.09 19.80
CA THR A 375 5.94 -7.23 20.59
C THR A 375 5.50 -8.68 20.74
N TRP A 376 5.60 -9.49 19.67
CA TRP A 376 5.07 -10.87 19.60
C TRP A 376 6.16 -11.96 19.55
N MET A 377 7.43 -11.58 19.79
CA MET A 377 8.58 -12.49 19.87
C MET A 377 8.81 -13.26 18.56
N ASP A 378 8.78 -12.56 17.42
CA ASP A 378 9.04 -13.13 16.09
C ASP A 378 8.04 -14.27 15.76
N ARG A 379 6.74 -13.97 15.89
CA ARG A 379 5.64 -14.91 15.62
C ARG A 379 5.36 -15.07 14.13
N LEU A 380 5.63 -14.02 13.34
CA LEU A 380 5.36 -13.95 11.90
C LEU A 380 6.67 -14.12 11.13
N SER A 381 6.81 -15.19 10.39
CA SER A 381 7.99 -15.35 9.53
C SER A 381 7.97 -14.36 8.36
N PRO A 382 9.12 -14.04 7.73
CA PRO A 382 9.18 -13.25 6.49
C PRO A 382 8.25 -13.79 5.40
N LYS A 383 8.09 -15.12 5.33
CA LYS A 383 7.13 -15.75 4.41
C LYS A 383 5.69 -15.40 4.73
N ASP A 384 5.29 -15.41 6.01
CA ASP A 384 3.92 -15.05 6.42
C ASP A 384 3.61 -13.61 6.02
N LEU A 385 4.52 -12.67 6.32
CA LEU A 385 4.36 -11.25 5.98
C LEU A 385 4.27 -11.01 4.47
N VAL A 386 5.16 -11.63 3.68
CA VAL A 386 5.10 -11.53 2.21
C VAL A 386 3.80 -12.15 1.68
N THR A 387 3.32 -13.26 2.27
CA THR A 387 2.04 -13.87 1.89
C THR A 387 0.86 -12.96 2.22
N MET A 388 0.88 -12.23 3.35
CA MET A 388 -0.13 -11.21 3.69
C MET A 388 -0.15 -10.07 2.66
N GLY A 389 1.01 -9.67 2.13
CA GLY A 389 1.14 -8.62 1.11
C GLY A 389 0.91 -9.11 -0.33
N THR A 390 0.63 -10.39 -0.57
CA THR A 390 0.45 -10.98 -1.90
C THR A 390 -0.82 -11.84 -1.97
N LEU A 391 -0.72 -13.16 -1.71
CA LEU A 391 -1.84 -14.11 -1.83
C LEU A 391 -3.01 -13.75 -0.91
N HIS A 392 -2.75 -13.45 0.37
CA HIS A 392 -3.83 -13.12 1.30
C HIS A 392 -4.49 -11.78 0.92
N GLY A 393 -3.70 -10.81 0.41
CA GLY A 393 -4.26 -9.59 -0.18
C GLY A 393 -5.22 -9.90 -1.32
N ALA A 394 -4.83 -10.74 -2.26
CA ALA A 394 -5.69 -11.18 -3.36
C ALA A 394 -6.93 -11.94 -2.86
N GLN A 395 -6.80 -12.79 -1.83
CA GLN A 395 -7.92 -13.52 -1.21
C GLN A 395 -8.90 -12.57 -0.50
N ALA A 396 -8.40 -11.53 0.17
CA ALA A 396 -9.26 -10.52 0.80
C ALA A 396 -10.12 -9.78 -0.24
N LEU A 397 -9.61 -9.65 -1.46
CA LEU A 397 -10.30 -9.02 -2.60
C LEU A 397 -11.05 -10.01 -3.48
N ALA A 398 -11.02 -11.32 -3.18
CA ALA A 398 -11.56 -12.40 -4.03
C ALA A 398 -10.99 -12.39 -5.46
N LEU A 399 -9.70 -12.10 -5.59
CA LEU A 399 -8.94 -12.00 -6.85
C LEU A 399 -7.82 -13.04 -6.95
N ASP A 400 -7.70 -13.95 -5.99
CA ASP A 400 -6.63 -14.95 -5.89
C ASP A 400 -6.60 -15.96 -7.05
N ALA A 401 -7.66 -16.05 -7.84
CA ALA A 401 -7.67 -16.79 -9.10
C ALA A 401 -7.00 -16.03 -10.27
N LYS A 402 -6.61 -14.76 -10.07
CA LYS A 402 -6.05 -13.90 -11.12
C LYS A 402 -4.71 -13.29 -10.78
N VAL A 403 -4.52 -12.85 -9.53
CA VAL A 403 -3.32 -12.14 -9.04
C VAL A 403 -2.90 -12.68 -7.67
N GLY A 404 -1.79 -12.17 -7.13
CA GLY A 404 -1.30 -12.50 -5.78
C GLY A 404 -0.46 -13.77 -5.71
N GLN A 405 -0.31 -14.51 -6.80
CA GLN A 405 0.60 -15.67 -6.90
C GLN A 405 1.15 -15.84 -8.31
N LEU A 406 2.33 -16.43 -8.44
CA LEU A 406 2.91 -16.81 -9.71
C LEU A 406 2.41 -18.20 -10.10
N ALA A 407 1.38 -18.25 -10.93
CA ALA A 407 0.81 -19.50 -11.40
C ALA A 407 0.41 -19.40 -12.88
N VAL A 408 0.47 -20.52 -13.60
CA VAL A 408 0.05 -20.60 -15.00
C VAL A 408 -1.43 -20.22 -15.13
N GLY A 409 -1.73 -19.31 -16.04
CA GLY A 409 -3.07 -18.76 -16.27
C GLY A 409 -3.40 -17.51 -15.42
N HIS A 410 -2.53 -17.12 -14.48
CA HIS A 410 -2.66 -15.86 -13.77
C HIS A 410 -2.16 -14.70 -14.63
N LEU A 411 -2.60 -13.50 -14.27
CA LEU A 411 -2.09 -12.28 -14.86
C LEU A 411 -0.62 -12.08 -14.51
N ALA A 412 0.14 -11.57 -15.44
CA ALA A 412 1.55 -11.26 -15.24
C ALA A 412 1.72 -9.94 -14.49
N ASP A 413 1.32 -9.97 -13.22
CA ASP A 413 1.52 -8.94 -12.20
C ASP A 413 2.69 -9.39 -11.31
N ILE A 414 3.89 -8.89 -11.62
CA ILE A 414 5.17 -9.43 -11.12
C ILE A 414 6.04 -8.30 -10.59
N ALA A 415 6.67 -8.51 -9.44
CA ALA A 415 7.72 -7.67 -8.91
C ALA A 415 9.03 -8.45 -8.76
N VAL A 416 10.17 -7.82 -9.05
CA VAL A 416 11.49 -8.41 -8.92
C VAL A 416 12.32 -7.57 -7.97
N PHE A 417 12.89 -8.22 -6.95
CA PHE A 417 13.67 -7.57 -5.90
C PHE A 417 15.13 -7.99 -5.95
N ALA A 418 16.05 -7.03 -5.75
CA ALA A 418 17.44 -7.31 -5.46
C ALA A 418 17.56 -7.78 -4.00
N GLY A 419 18.47 -8.72 -3.74
CA GLY A 419 18.74 -9.20 -2.39
C GLY A 419 19.39 -10.56 -2.40
N ASP A 420 19.46 -11.19 -1.23
CA ASP A 420 19.99 -12.54 -1.08
C ASP A 420 18.96 -13.57 -1.59
N VAL A 421 19.24 -14.13 -2.76
CA VAL A 421 18.37 -15.12 -3.40
C VAL A 421 18.33 -16.47 -2.64
N THR A 422 19.21 -16.68 -1.66
CA THR A 422 19.15 -17.86 -0.78
C THR A 422 18.18 -17.69 0.39
N GLN A 423 17.80 -16.44 0.67
CA GLN A 423 16.79 -16.04 1.67
C GLN A 423 15.75 -15.13 1.00
N PRO A 424 14.96 -15.65 0.04
CA PRO A 424 14.19 -14.79 -0.85
C PRO A 424 13.06 -14.02 -0.18
N TYR A 425 12.42 -14.54 0.87
CA TYR A 425 11.40 -13.81 1.60
C TYR A 425 12.01 -12.67 2.43
N ASP A 426 13.16 -12.92 3.06
CA ASP A 426 13.92 -11.87 3.77
C ASP A 426 14.40 -10.79 2.81
N ALA A 427 14.81 -11.17 1.59
CA ALA A 427 15.19 -10.20 0.55
C ALA A 427 14.03 -9.28 0.16
N ILE A 428 12.80 -9.79 0.07
CA ILE A 428 11.60 -8.97 -0.19
C ILE A 428 11.32 -8.08 1.03
N LEU A 429 11.34 -8.62 2.22
CA LEU A 429 11.06 -7.89 3.45
C LEU A 429 12.05 -6.74 3.69
N ALA A 430 13.34 -6.97 3.42
CA ALA A 430 14.39 -5.95 3.51
C ALA A 430 14.41 -4.97 2.33
N ALA A 431 13.64 -5.23 1.26
CA ALA A 431 13.67 -4.41 0.05
C ALA A 431 13.20 -2.97 0.32
N ARG A 432 13.74 -2.05 -0.46
CA ARG A 432 13.35 -0.63 -0.55
C ARG A 432 13.10 -0.30 -2.02
N PRO A 433 12.42 0.78 -2.37
CA PRO A 433 12.16 1.12 -3.78
C PRO A 433 13.42 1.11 -4.67
N LYS A 434 14.60 1.53 -4.14
CA LYS A 434 15.89 1.43 -4.87
C LYS A 434 16.27 -0.01 -5.23
N SER A 435 15.83 -1.01 -4.45
CA SER A 435 16.13 -2.44 -4.65
C SER A 435 15.16 -3.15 -5.59
N VAL A 436 14.05 -2.50 -6.00
CA VAL A 436 13.09 -3.07 -6.93
C VAL A 436 13.69 -3.03 -8.34
N ARG A 437 13.96 -4.21 -8.93
CA ARG A 437 14.62 -4.34 -10.23
C ARG A 437 13.69 -4.27 -11.43
N LEU A 438 12.42 -4.69 -11.23
CA LEU A 438 11.41 -4.68 -12.27
C LEU A 438 10.02 -4.77 -11.66
N VAL A 439 9.06 -4.04 -12.21
CA VAL A 439 7.63 -4.21 -11.94
C VAL A 439 6.88 -4.34 -13.25
N MET A 440 6.07 -5.39 -13.34
CA MET A 440 5.24 -5.73 -14.48
C MET A 440 3.78 -5.77 -14.03
N VAL A 441 2.90 -5.11 -14.76
CA VAL A 441 1.45 -5.11 -14.54
C VAL A 441 0.76 -5.54 -15.83
N GLY A 442 0.05 -6.66 -15.78
CA GLY A 442 -0.59 -7.23 -16.96
C GLY A 442 0.39 -7.47 -18.12
N GLY A 443 1.56 -8.02 -17.84
CA GLY A 443 2.60 -8.31 -18.81
C GLY A 443 3.39 -7.09 -19.32
N ARG A 444 3.02 -5.87 -18.88
CA ARG A 444 3.70 -4.63 -19.26
C ARG A 444 4.73 -4.25 -18.22
N VAL A 445 5.99 -4.15 -18.61
CA VAL A 445 7.07 -3.70 -17.72
C VAL A 445 6.99 -2.18 -17.60
N LEU A 446 6.61 -1.67 -16.43
CA LEU A 446 6.35 -0.24 -16.22
C LEU A 446 7.43 0.48 -15.42
N TYR A 447 8.23 -0.26 -14.65
CA TYR A 447 9.29 0.29 -13.82
C TYR A 447 10.43 -0.72 -13.71
N GLY A 448 11.66 -0.24 -13.54
CA GLY A 448 12.80 -1.12 -13.26
C GLY A 448 14.15 -0.44 -13.38
N ASP A 449 15.21 -1.25 -13.21
CA ASP A 449 16.60 -0.81 -13.40
C ASP A 449 16.79 -0.27 -14.81
N SER A 450 17.52 0.84 -14.97
CA SER A 450 17.71 1.54 -16.24
C SER A 450 18.25 0.64 -17.36
N VAL A 451 19.03 -0.39 -17.02
CA VAL A 451 19.56 -1.38 -17.98
C VAL A 451 18.45 -2.25 -18.61
N LEU A 452 17.29 -2.33 -17.97
CA LEU A 452 16.13 -3.08 -18.45
C LEU A 452 15.13 -2.22 -19.24
N ALA A 453 15.39 -0.94 -19.49
CA ALA A 453 14.46 -0.01 -20.12
C ALA A 453 13.93 -0.49 -21.49
N ALA A 454 14.71 -1.33 -22.20
CA ALA A 454 14.30 -1.92 -23.48
C ALA A 454 13.14 -2.94 -23.33
N ALA A 455 12.80 -3.40 -22.11
CA ALA A 455 11.62 -4.22 -21.84
C ALA A 455 10.34 -3.40 -21.67
N GLY A 456 10.45 -2.09 -21.46
CA GLY A 456 9.30 -1.20 -21.35
C GLY A 456 8.60 -0.93 -22.68
N PRO A 457 7.41 -0.35 -22.67
CA PRO A 457 6.69 0.05 -23.87
C PRO A 457 7.52 0.97 -24.77
N ALA A 458 7.60 0.68 -26.06
CA ALA A 458 8.37 1.47 -27.01
C ALA A 458 7.75 2.86 -27.29
N GLN A 459 6.42 2.98 -27.14
CA GLN A 459 5.67 4.21 -27.37
C GLN A 459 4.62 4.43 -26.26
N PRO A 460 4.56 5.60 -25.70
CA PRO A 460 5.34 6.83 -25.96
C PRO A 460 6.79 6.79 -25.46
N GLY A 461 7.20 5.70 -24.82
CA GLY A 461 8.51 5.52 -24.20
C GLY A 461 8.47 5.75 -22.69
N CYS A 462 9.56 5.38 -22.05
CA CYS A 462 9.73 5.48 -20.60
C CYS A 462 10.68 6.63 -20.25
N GLU A 463 10.45 7.26 -19.10
CA GLU A 463 11.29 8.33 -18.57
C GLU A 463 12.43 7.74 -17.74
N ALA A 464 13.58 8.39 -17.72
CA ALA A 464 14.63 8.08 -16.76
C ALA A 464 14.33 8.78 -15.42
N ILE A 465 14.45 8.03 -14.33
CA ILE A 465 14.25 8.54 -12.98
C ILE A 465 15.38 8.04 -12.06
N ASP A 466 15.74 8.82 -11.06
CA ASP A 466 16.63 8.37 -9.99
C ASP A 466 15.84 8.02 -8.74
N ILE A 467 16.05 6.84 -8.20
CA ILE A 467 15.44 6.39 -6.94
C ILE A 467 16.56 6.15 -5.93
N CYS A 468 16.73 7.11 -5.03
CA CYS A 468 17.73 7.06 -3.96
C CYS A 468 19.15 6.74 -4.48
N GLY A 469 19.58 7.44 -5.53
CA GLY A 469 20.90 7.26 -6.16
C GLY A 469 20.99 6.05 -7.10
N THR A 470 19.87 5.38 -7.39
CA THR A 470 19.82 4.24 -8.31
C THR A 470 19.09 4.63 -9.59
N PRO A 471 19.76 4.60 -10.77
CA PRO A 471 19.13 4.90 -12.04
C PRO A 471 18.04 3.87 -12.41
N LYS A 472 16.83 4.36 -12.63
CA LYS A 472 15.66 3.58 -13.00
C LYS A 472 15.03 4.11 -14.29
N PHE A 473 14.10 3.34 -14.84
CA PHE A 473 13.14 3.84 -15.82
C PHE A 473 11.72 3.70 -15.29
N LEU A 474 10.83 4.58 -15.75
CA LEU A 474 9.43 4.63 -15.36
C LEU A 474 8.56 4.93 -16.59
N CYS A 475 7.52 4.13 -16.81
CA CYS A 475 6.65 4.26 -17.98
C CYS A 475 5.24 4.63 -17.52
N VAL A 476 4.92 5.93 -17.52
CA VAL A 476 3.64 6.47 -17.05
C VAL A 476 2.70 6.75 -18.21
N ALA A 477 3.16 7.57 -19.17
CA ALA A 477 2.34 8.03 -20.28
C ALA A 477 1.95 6.87 -21.20
N THR A 478 0.73 6.93 -21.72
CA THR A 478 0.25 6.08 -22.83
C THR A 478 0.05 6.93 -24.08
N THR A 479 -0.30 6.30 -25.20
CA THR A 479 -0.68 7.02 -26.42
C THR A 479 -2.11 7.56 -26.37
N ASP A 480 -2.87 7.24 -25.33
CA ASP A 480 -4.25 7.68 -25.15
C ASP A 480 -4.29 8.99 -24.35
N ALA A 481 -4.67 10.09 -25.00
CA ALA A 481 -4.84 11.40 -24.36
C ALA A 481 -6.12 11.48 -23.52
N THR A 482 -7.02 10.50 -23.58
CA THR A 482 -8.26 10.49 -22.82
C THR A 482 -7.96 10.45 -21.33
N SER A 483 -8.62 11.33 -20.57
CA SER A 483 -8.47 11.41 -19.12
C SER A 483 -7.02 11.60 -18.66
N LYS A 484 -6.22 12.30 -19.46
CA LYS A 484 -4.81 12.62 -19.15
C LYS A 484 -3.91 11.37 -19.02
N LEU A 485 -4.23 10.29 -19.71
CA LEU A 485 -3.41 9.07 -19.73
C LEU A 485 -2.08 9.25 -20.49
N ASP A 486 -1.95 10.29 -21.29
CA ASP A 486 -0.72 10.66 -22.02
C ASP A 486 0.27 11.50 -21.19
N GLN A 487 -0.06 11.82 -19.93
CA GLN A 487 0.83 12.61 -19.07
C GLN A 487 2.07 11.80 -18.66
N THR A 488 3.23 12.47 -18.73
CA THR A 488 4.49 11.96 -18.18
C THR A 488 4.55 12.13 -16.66
N PHE A 489 5.47 11.42 -15.99
CA PHE A 489 5.70 11.60 -14.55
C PHE A 489 6.07 13.05 -14.20
N VAL A 490 7.00 13.65 -14.98
CA VAL A 490 7.42 15.04 -14.78
C VAL A 490 6.25 16.02 -14.89
N GLN A 491 5.29 15.78 -15.78
CA GLN A 491 4.09 16.61 -15.91
C GLN A 491 3.16 16.48 -14.70
N ILE A 492 2.98 15.26 -14.19
CA ILE A 492 2.18 14.98 -13.00
C ILE A 492 2.79 15.69 -11.79
N GLU A 493 4.06 15.44 -11.52
CA GLU A 493 4.81 16.04 -10.41
C GLU A 493 4.76 17.58 -10.44
N SER A 494 5.06 18.17 -11.60
CA SER A 494 5.00 19.63 -11.78
C SER A 494 3.61 20.20 -11.54
N SER A 495 2.55 19.53 -12.00
CA SER A 495 1.16 19.98 -11.81
C SER A 495 0.79 19.98 -10.33
N LEU A 496 1.14 18.91 -9.60
CA LEU A 496 0.84 18.78 -8.17
C LEU A 496 1.66 19.77 -7.33
N ALA A 497 2.95 19.94 -7.61
CA ALA A 497 3.79 20.89 -6.90
C ALA A 497 3.31 22.34 -7.06
N GLN A 498 2.89 22.73 -8.29
CA GLN A 498 2.33 24.05 -8.54
C GLN A 498 0.98 24.25 -7.82
N ALA A 499 0.16 23.21 -7.74
CA ALA A 499 -1.13 23.26 -7.08
C ALA A 499 -1.01 23.43 -5.56
N LEU A 500 -0.05 22.75 -4.92
CA LEU A 500 0.21 22.93 -3.49
C LEU A 500 0.70 24.34 -3.18
N LEU A 501 1.61 24.90 -3.99
CA LEU A 501 2.03 26.30 -3.86
C LEU A 501 0.86 27.28 -4.01
N ALA A 502 -0.08 27.01 -4.93
CA ALA A 502 -1.26 27.85 -5.12
C ALA A 502 -2.24 27.74 -3.94
N ALA A 503 -2.41 26.55 -3.36
CA ALA A 503 -3.21 26.33 -2.17
C ALA A 503 -2.64 27.09 -0.95
N ASP A 504 -1.33 26.97 -0.69
CA ASP A 504 -0.64 27.69 0.39
C ASP A 504 -0.76 29.21 0.23
N ALA A 505 -0.65 29.72 -1.01
CA ALA A 505 -0.82 31.16 -1.29
C ALA A 505 -2.26 31.65 -1.07
N ALA A 506 -3.26 30.77 -1.21
CA ALA A 506 -4.67 31.10 -0.99
C ALA A 506 -5.10 31.03 0.48
N THR A 507 -4.29 30.41 1.35
CA THR A 507 -4.54 30.19 2.78
C THR A 507 -3.51 30.86 3.71
N PRO A 508 -3.05 32.11 3.45
CA PRO A 508 -1.90 32.70 4.16
C PRO A 508 -2.13 32.97 5.65
N GLY A 509 -3.31 32.70 6.17
CA GLY A 509 -3.70 32.99 7.56
C GLY A 509 -3.94 31.76 8.44
N ASP A 510 -3.93 30.56 7.90
CA ASP A 510 -4.21 29.34 8.68
C ASP A 510 -2.97 28.78 9.40
N GLY A 511 -1.77 29.22 9.00
CA GLY A 511 -0.51 28.79 9.64
C GLY A 511 -0.01 27.42 9.19
N PHE A 512 -0.64 26.80 8.16
CA PHE A 512 -0.23 25.53 7.59
C PHE A 512 0.23 25.71 6.14
N ASN A 513 1.27 25.01 5.77
CA ASN A 513 1.75 24.89 4.40
C ASN A 513 1.93 23.41 4.07
N PHE A 514 1.63 23.05 2.82
CA PHE A 514 1.70 21.69 2.27
C PHE A 514 2.59 21.62 1.02
N SER A 515 3.30 22.69 0.69
CA SER A 515 4.39 22.68 -0.28
C SER A 515 5.74 22.58 0.44
N PRO A 516 6.74 21.89 -0.16
CA PRO A 516 6.73 21.24 -1.46
C PRO A 516 5.90 19.96 -1.50
N LEU A 517 5.59 19.44 -2.70
CA LEU A 517 5.00 18.11 -2.88
C LEU A 517 5.84 17.05 -2.16
N ALA A 518 5.20 16.19 -1.39
CA ALA A 518 5.88 15.07 -0.74
C ALA A 518 6.62 14.22 -1.80
N PRO A 519 7.87 13.78 -1.55
CA PRO A 519 8.64 13.04 -2.54
C PRO A 519 7.98 11.69 -2.87
N LEU A 520 8.24 11.19 -4.08
CA LEU A 520 7.75 9.88 -4.51
C LEU A 520 8.28 8.75 -3.63
N VAL A 521 9.47 8.92 -3.06
CA VAL A 521 10.13 7.97 -2.15
C VAL A 521 10.95 8.72 -1.11
N SER A 522 10.91 8.26 0.14
CA SER A 522 11.88 8.62 1.17
C SER A 522 13.14 7.76 1.02
N CYS A 523 14.30 8.38 1.08
CA CYS A 523 15.58 7.70 0.86
C CYS A 523 16.34 7.38 2.16
N ASP A 524 15.71 7.55 3.31
CA ASP A 524 16.33 7.36 4.64
C ASP A 524 16.50 5.88 5.02
#